data_973669de42ad69d3810706db71389eb3
#
_entry.id   973669de42ad69d3810706db71389eb3
#
_cell.length_a   1.000
_cell.length_b   1.000
_cell.length_c   1.000
_cell.angle_alpha   90.00
_cell.angle_beta   90.00
_cell.angle_gamma   90.00
#
_symmetry.space_group_name_H-M   'P 1'
#
loop_
_entity.id
_entity.type
_entity.pdbx_description
1 polymer ?
#
loop_
_entity_poly.entity_id
_entity_poly.type
_entity_poly.pdbx_seq_one_letter_code
_entity_poly.pdbx_strand_id
1 'polypeptide(L)'
;MLRLMLFAGLLALGSPALADRPVPPNTTQAQVDAALAAAPKGTRFGLLVVDEQGKRLVSINPDQRFIPASNTKLFTTAAAYALLPGMDQTDVTGGTQVFLVKGKGRGAPNVVLYGRGDARMSSAPDCIVDCLSVLADAVAAKTRVVGDVVGEDTAFVDQRWSPGMSWNNFGSNDATAASALSLDSNELTVRVAPGSVGSPPLVSASGYVSIRNEAVTLEAIAPAAPDGKLTLEHAPNSRSFRLYGYIPVNAAEWSERIGIDDPAEYAAWRFAELLRDRGVRIAGTVRVVHRAPDATLGVTKLAGIAADVDHDRLGSALAELTPGPLALDVSIINKVSQNQHAELLLRRISVQSGNGSLEDGLAAERAVFERAGLPREGYDFSDGSGMSTYNRVSPRAAVALLRWAAVQPWGLAWSASLPIAAVDGTLKRRFVGTPLAGNLSAKTGSLNGTSAISGRFRATSGRTLTFAFFANDVPDEQSAVAAMDAVLLLIAASN
;
A
#
# COMPACT_ATOMS: atom_id res chain seq x y z
N MET A 1 22.30 39.85 -45.44
CA MET A 1 22.30 38.35 -45.28
C MET A 1 21.39 38.02 -44.09
N LEU A 2 20.16 37.66 -44.42
CA LEU A 2 19.05 37.41 -43.48
C LEU A 2 18.99 35.93 -43.22
N ARG A 3 19.25 35.46 -41.97
CA ARG A 3 19.09 34.07 -41.60
C ARG A 3 17.66 33.84 -41.06
N LEU A 4 16.89 33.09 -41.83
CA LEU A 4 15.59 32.58 -41.47
C LEU A 4 15.76 31.43 -40.49
N MET A 5 15.24 31.56 -39.23
CA MET A 5 15.10 30.44 -38.32
C MET A 5 13.71 29.82 -38.55
N LEU A 6 13.70 28.56 -39.02
CA LEU A 6 12.50 27.74 -39.03
C LEU A 6 12.23 27.24 -37.60
N PHE A 7 11.10 27.63 -37.04
CA PHE A 7 10.50 27.01 -35.87
C PHE A 7 9.68 25.81 -36.36
N ALA A 8 10.14 24.61 -36.04
CA ALA A 8 9.34 23.39 -36.18
C ALA A 8 8.35 23.31 -35.03
N GLY A 9 7.10 23.66 -35.27
CA GLY A 9 6.02 23.45 -34.28
C GLY A 9 5.68 21.97 -34.20
N LEU A 10 5.95 21.35 -33.02
CA LEU A 10 5.40 20.04 -32.66
C LEU A 10 3.90 20.21 -32.44
N LEU A 11 3.09 19.75 -33.34
CA LEU A 11 1.65 19.55 -33.14
C LEU A 11 1.48 18.39 -32.14
N ALA A 12 1.08 18.71 -30.90
CA ALA A 12 0.56 17.74 -29.95
C ALA A 12 -0.77 17.20 -30.50
N LEU A 13 -0.74 16.00 -31.03
CA LEU A 13 -1.96 15.25 -31.34
C LEU A 13 -2.65 14.88 -30.04
N GLY A 14 -3.59 15.69 -29.59
CA GLY A 14 -4.50 15.37 -28.50
C GLY A 14 -5.27 14.09 -28.86
N SER A 15 -5.23 13.09 -27.96
CA SER A 15 -6.06 11.90 -28.08
C SER A 15 -7.53 12.34 -28.14
N PRO A 16 -8.34 11.84 -29.12
CA PRO A 16 -9.73 12.24 -29.21
C PRO A 16 -10.48 11.83 -27.95
N ALA A 17 -11.17 12.77 -27.32
CA ALA A 17 -12.12 12.52 -26.26
C ALA A 17 -13.09 11.42 -26.72
N LEU A 18 -13.26 10.36 -25.91
CA LEU A 18 -14.22 9.27 -26.15
C LEU A 18 -15.64 9.87 -26.12
N ALA A 19 -16.12 10.30 -27.29
CA ALA A 19 -17.44 10.92 -27.43
C ALA A 19 -18.54 9.91 -27.07
N ASP A 20 -19.47 10.37 -26.25
CA ASP A 20 -20.65 9.63 -25.79
C ASP A 20 -21.67 9.45 -26.91
N ARG A 21 -21.47 8.40 -27.74
CA ARG A 21 -22.54 7.92 -28.61
C ARG A 21 -23.28 6.78 -27.92
N PRO A 22 -24.62 6.83 -27.82
CA PRO A 22 -25.39 5.69 -27.31
C PRO A 22 -25.12 4.48 -28.22
N VAL A 23 -24.52 3.44 -27.65
CA VAL A 23 -24.39 2.14 -28.34
C VAL A 23 -25.74 1.46 -28.22
N PRO A 24 -26.35 0.98 -29.33
CA PRO A 24 -27.56 0.17 -29.21
C PRO A 24 -27.27 -1.02 -28.29
N PRO A 25 -28.23 -1.44 -27.44
CA PRO A 25 -28.04 -2.56 -26.53
C PRO A 25 -27.66 -3.81 -27.36
N ASN A 26 -26.38 -4.22 -27.21
CA ASN A 26 -25.95 -5.48 -27.78
C ASN A 26 -26.41 -6.61 -26.83
N THR A 27 -26.43 -7.83 -27.33
CA THR A 27 -26.85 -9.00 -26.55
C THR A 27 -26.04 -9.13 -25.25
N THR A 28 -24.75 -8.77 -25.30
CA THR A 28 -23.85 -8.80 -24.13
C THR A 28 -24.26 -7.79 -23.04
N GLN A 29 -24.63 -6.56 -23.40
CA GLN A 29 -25.08 -5.57 -22.42
C GLN A 29 -26.34 -6.03 -21.67
N ALA A 30 -27.35 -6.53 -22.41
CA ALA A 30 -28.58 -7.02 -21.81
C ALA A 30 -28.34 -8.22 -20.87
N GLN A 31 -27.44 -9.13 -21.22
CA GLN A 31 -27.04 -10.25 -20.37
C GLN A 31 -26.31 -9.80 -19.11
N VAL A 32 -25.43 -8.79 -19.20
CA VAL A 32 -24.73 -8.19 -18.06
C VAL A 32 -25.74 -7.54 -17.12
N ASP A 33 -26.68 -6.76 -17.66
CA ASP A 33 -27.73 -6.11 -16.86
C ASP A 33 -28.58 -7.15 -16.10
N ALA A 34 -28.94 -8.26 -16.77
CA ALA A 34 -29.66 -9.36 -16.13
C ALA A 34 -28.84 -10.05 -15.04
N ALA A 35 -27.54 -10.28 -15.26
CA ALA A 35 -26.65 -10.88 -14.26
C ALA A 35 -26.50 -9.99 -13.01
N LEU A 36 -26.42 -8.66 -13.18
CA LEU A 36 -26.32 -7.73 -12.07
C LEU A 36 -27.64 -7.53 -11.32
N ALA A 37 -28.78 -7.77 -11.96
CA ALA A 37 -30.08 -7.74 -11.29
C ALA A 37 -30.22 -8.84 -10.21
N ALA A 38 -29.43 -9.90 -10.28
CA ALA A 38 -29.35 -10.96 -9.27
C ALA A 38 -28.37 -10.66 -8.12
N ALA A 39 -27.60 -9.58 -8.20
CA ALA A 39 -26.68 -9.16 -7.14
C ALA A 39 -27.41 -8.63 -5.89
N PRO A 40 -26.73 -8.46 -4.75
CA PRO A 40 -27.31 -7.91 -3.53
C PRO A 40 -28.03 -6.57 -3.81
N LYS A 41 -29.28 -6.46 -3.42
CA LYS A 41 -30.11 -5.26 -3.62
C LYS A 41 -29.49 -4.07 -2.87
N GLY A 42 -29.44 -2.91 -3.50
CA GLY A 42 -28.81 -1.70 -2.95
C GLY A 42 -27.39 -1.49 -3.48
N THR A 43 -26.76 -2.53 -4.03
CA THR A 43 -25.41 -2.39 -4.60
C THR A 43 -25.43 -1.50 -5.85
N ARG A 44 -24.54 -0.52 -5.86
CA ARG A 44 -24.30 0.37 -7.00
C ARG A 44 -23.10 -0.10 -7.79
N PHE A 45 -23.31 -0.37 -9.09
CA PHE A 45 -22.26 -0.86 -9.98
C PHE A 45 -21.77 0.22 -10.94
N GLY A 46 -20.46 0.20 -11.20
CA GLY A 46 -19.79 0.93 -12.27
C GLY A 46 -18.90 0.00 -13.08
N LEU A 47 -19.12 -0.08 -14.38
CA LEU A 47 -18.38 -0.97 -15.29
C LEU A 47 -18.09 -0.26 -16.60
N LEU A 48 -16.87 -0.37 -17.07
CA LEU A 48 -16.50 -0.05 -18.44
C LEU A 48 -15.58 -1.16 -18.98
N VAL A 49 -15.93 -1.69 -20.16
CA VAL A 49 -15.11 -2.65 -20.90
C VAL A 49 -14.89 -2.11 -22.30
N VAL A 50 -13.63 -2.08 -22.72
CA VAL A 50 -13.22 -1.64 -24.05
C VAL A 50 -12.30 -2.66 -24.72
N ASP A 51 -12.29 -2.66 -26.05
CA ASP A 51 -11.34 -3.45 -26.84
C ASP A 51 -9.97 -2.74 -27.00
N GLU A 52 -9.08 -3.33 -27.79
CA GLU A 52 -7.74 -2.80 -28.05
C GLU A 52 -7.79 -1.40 -28.70
N GLN A 53 -8.79 -1.13 -29.54
CA GLN A 53 -8.99 0.16 -30.19
C GLN A 53 -9.67 1.19 -29.29
N GLY A 54 -10.16 0.78 -28.10
CA GLY A 54 -10.89 1.63 -27.18
C GLY A 54 -12.39 1.71 -27.48
N LYS A 55 -12.90 0.87 -28.37
CA LYS A 55 -14.33 0.76 -28.62
C LYS A 55 -15.02 0.17 -27.39
N ARG A 56 -16.05 0.85 -26.91
CA ARG A 56 -16.87 0.44 -25.78
C ARG A 56 -17.71 -0.80 -26.14
N LEU A 57 -17.58 -1.84 -25.33
CA LEU A 57 -18.33 -3.08 -25.47
C LEU A 57 -19.45 -3.17 -24.42
N VAL A 58 -19.15 -2.85 -23.16
CA VAL A 58 -20.09 -2.83 -22.04
C VAL A 58 -19.87 -1.56 -21.20
N SER A 59 -20.97 -0.97 -20.74
CA SER A 59 -20.89 0.29 -19.99
C SER A 59 -22.04 0.43 -18.99
N ILE A 60 -21.71 0.57 -17.69
CA ILE A 60 -22.65 0.84 -16.61
C ILE A 60 -22.04 1.95 -15.77
N ASN A 61 -22.70 3.08 -15.65
CA ASN A 61 -22.25 4.22 -14.87
C ASN A 61 -20.75 4.56 -15.05
N PRO A 62 -20.23 4.64 -16.29
CA PRO A 62 -18.78 4.70 -16.55
C PRO A 62 -18.14 5.98 -16.03
N ASP A 63 -18.91 7.05 -15.84
CA ASP A 63 -18.46 8.36 -15.38
C ASP A 63 -18.77 8.63 -13.91
N GLN A 64 -19.62 7.82 -13.28
CA GLN A 64 -19.85 7.91 -11.85
C GLN A 64 -18.60 7.50 -11.07
N ARG A 65 -18.36 8.20 -9.97
CA ARG A 65 -17.20 7.97 -9.11
C ARG A 65 -17.57 7.01 -7.97
N PHE A 66 -16.71 6.02 -7.77
CA PHE A 66 -16.82 4.97 -6.78
C PHE A 66 -15.66 5.05 -5.80
N ILE A 67 -15.81 4.52 -4.60
CA ILE A 67 -14.70 4.21 -3.70
C ILE A 67 -13.95 3.06 -4.37
N PRO A 68 -12.66 3.24 -4.74
CA PRO A 68 -11.91 2.25 -5.50
C PRO A 68 -11.27 1.17 -4.63
N ALA A 69 -11.21 1.39 -3.31
CA ALA A 69 -10.38 0.60 -2.41
C ALA A 69 -8.96 0.45 -2.99
N SER A 70 -8.33 -0.72 -2.89
CA SER A 70 -6.96 -0.95 -3.38
C SER A 70 -6.76 -0.83 -4.89
N ASN A 71 -7.79 -0.51 -5.68
CA ASN A 71 -7.58 -0.09 -7.07
C ASN A 71 -6.90 1.29 -7.18
N THR A 72 -6.85 2.09 -6.10
CA THR A 72 -5.99 3.27 -5.96
C THR A 72 -4.55 2.94 -6.27
N LYS A 73 -4.05 1.78 -5.82
CA LYS A 73 -2.67 1.33 -6.04
C LYS A 73 -2.25 1.23 -7.52
N LEU A 74 -3.21 1.04 -8.43
CA LEU A 74 -2.93 1.13 -9.88
C LEU A 74 -2.39 2.50 -10.26
N PHE A 75 -2.97 3.56 -9.68
CA PHE A 75 -2.57 4.93 -9.92
C PHE A 75 -1.23 5.23 -9.28
N THR A 76 -1.07 4.95 -8.00
CA THR A 76 0.18 5.17 -7.27
C THR A 76 1.36 4.46 -7.91
N THR A 77 1.20 3.18 -8.29
CA THR A 77 2.29 2.40 -8.90
C THR A 77 2.60 2.83 -10.32
N ALA A 78 1.60 3.25 -11.10
CA ALA A 78 1.84 3.81 -12.44
C ALA A 78 2.52 5.19 -12.38
N ALA A 79 2.14 6.03 -11.40
CA ALA A 79 2.81 7.31 -11.16
C ALA A 79 4.27 7.11 -10.73
N ALA A 80 4.55 6.11 -9.89
CA ALA A 80 5.92 5.77 -9.50
C ALA A 80 6.78 5.41 -10.72
N TYR A 81 6.31 4.56 -11.60
CA TYR A 81 7.02 4.22 -12.84
C TYR A 81 7.22 5.43 -13.77
N ALA A 82 6.31 6.40 -13.75
CA ALA A 82 6.41 7.61 -14.57
C ALA A 82 7.33 8.67 -13.99
N LEU A 83 7.56 8.68 -12.69
CA LEU A 83 8.27 9.77 -11.98
C LEU A 83 9.60 9.35 -11.37
N LEU A 84 9.72 8.10 -10.90
CA LEU A 84 10.94 7.63 -10.25
C LEU A 84 11.89 7.02 -11.28
N PRO A 85 13.16 7.43 -11.29
CA PRO A 85 14.15 6.83 -12.17
C PRO A 85 14.58 5.44 -11.67
N GLY A 86 15.06 4.58 -12.58
CA GLY A 86 15.72 3.34 -12.21
C GLY A 86 14.86 2.33 -11.44
N MET A 87 13.57 2.24 -11.74
CA MET A 87 12.64 1.35 -11.05
C MET A 87 13.08 -0.12 -11.01
N ASP A 88 13.86 -0.57 -11.98
CA ASP A 88 14.43 -1.91 -12.14
C ASP A 88 15.86 -2.04 -11.64
N GLN A 89 16.44 -0.96 -11.12
CA GLN A 89 17.79 -0.90 -10.60
C GLN A 89 17.81 -0.90 -9.07
N THR A 90 18.94 -1.24 -8.48
CA THR A 90 19.18 -1.10 -7.05
C THR A 90 18.84 0.30 -6.56
N ASP A 91 18.06 0.41 -5.50
CA ASP A 91 17.63 1.70 -4.94
C ASP A 91 18.75 2.31 -4.09
N VAL A 92 19.49 3.22 -4.67
CA VAL A 92 20.58 3.95 -3.99
C VAL A 92 20.07 5.15 -3.16
N THR A 93 18.78 5.42 -3.17
CA THR A 93 18.20 6.60 -2.51
C THR A 93 17.33 6.29 -1.29
N GLY A 94 16.84 5.05 -1.15
CA GLY A 94 15.90 4.66 -0.10
C GLY A 94 16.49 3.94 1.10
N GLY A 95 17.73 3.46 1.00
CA GLY A 95 18.32 2.61 2.03
C GLY A 95 18.51 3.32 3.37
N THR A 96 18.18 2.61 4.44
CA THR A 96 18.37 3.10 5.83
C THR A 96 19.84 3.23 6.16
N GLN A 97 20.21 4.32 6.81
CA GLN A 97 21.57 4.65 7.22
C GLN A 97 21.73 4.60 8.75
N VAL A 98 22.94 4.27 9.23
CA VAL A 98 23.28 4.39 10.64
C VAL A 98 24.46 5.33 10.84
N PHE A 99 24.37 6.19 11.86
CA PHE A 99 25.36 7.20 12.21
C PHE A 99 25.80 7.03 13.66
N LEU A 100 27.06 7.38 13.95
CA LEU A 100 27.58 7.61 15.30
C LEU A 100 27.76 9.12 15.49
N VAL A 101 26.87 9.73 16.25
CA VAL A 101 26.86 11.18 16.49
C VAL A 101 27.42 11.45 17.87
N LYS A 102 28.28 12.45 18.00
CA LYS A 102 28.90 12.82 19.27
C LYS A 102 27.85 13.06 20.34
N GLY A 103 27.95 12.33 21.46
CA GLY A 103 27.10 12.52 22.64
C GLY A 103 27.36 13.88 23.34
N LYS A 104 26.49 14.24 24.28
CA LYS A 104 26.67 15.44 25.10
C LYS A 104 27.95 15.33 25.95
N GLY A 105 28.81 16.32 25.85
CA GLY A 105 30.06 16.39 26.63
C GLY A 105 31.03 15.25 26.25
N ARG A 106 31.51 14.50 27.28
CA ARG A 106 32.40 13.34 27.12
C ARG A 106 31.65 12.00 27.11
N GLY A 107 30.33 12.03 26.92
CA GLY A 107 29.51 10.81 26.88
C GLY A 107 29.80 9.90 25.68
N ALA A 108 29.28 8.69 25.74
CA ALA A 108 29.30 7.76 24.61
C ALA A 108 28.55 8.34 23.41
N PRO A 109 28.95 8.02 22.17
CA PRO A 109 28.26 8.51 21.00
C PRO A 109 26.83 8.00 20.95
N ASN A 110 25.89 8.82 20.49
CA ASN A 110 24.55 8.38 20.15
C ASN A 110 24.57 7.63 18.81
N VAL A 111 23.68 6.67 18.69
CA VAL A 111 23.42 5.99 17.42
C VAL A 111 22.15 6.57 16.81
N VAL A 112 22.22 7.03 15.58
CA VAL A 112 21.04 7.48 14.81
C VAL A 112 20.80 6.51 13.68
N LEU A 113 19.61 5.92 13.66
CA LEU A 113 19.07 5.09 12.58
C LEU A 113 18.18 6.00 11.73
N TYR A 114 18.62 6.35 10.53
CA TYR A 114 17.95 7.29 9.64
C TYR A 114 17.27 6.56 8.49
N GLY A 115 15.93 6.65 8.44
CA GLY A 115 15.10 6.06 7.40
C GLY A 115 14.90 6.99 6.21
N ARG A 116 14.90 6.42 5.00
CA ARG A 116 14.69 7.13 3.73
C ARG A 116 13.57 6.53 2.88
N GLY A 117 12.67 5.74 3.50
CA GLY A 117 11.49 5.18 2.85
C GLY A 117 11.70 3.80 2.23
N ASP A 118 12.67 3.03 2.73
CA ASP A 118 12.76 1.60 2.44
C ASP A 118 11.59 0.86 3.10
N ALA A 119 10.74 0.23 2.29
CA ALA A 119 9.58 -0.51 2.76
C ALA A 119 9.89 -1.97 3.13
N ARG A 120 11.09 -2.48 2.78
CA ARG A 120 11.45 -3.90 2.88
C ARG A 120 12.49 -4.23 3.94
N MET A 121 12.98 -3.22 4.68
CA MET A 121 13.94 -3.47 5.76
C MET A 121 13.36 -4.48 6.76
N SER A 122 14.16 -5.50 7.10
CA SER A 122 13.72 -6.59 7.96
C SER A 122 14.63 -6.82 9.15
N SER A 123 14.03 -7.19 10.30
CA SER A 123 14.71 -7.66 11.49
C SER A 123 14.65 -9.18 11.67
N ALA A 124 14.13 -9.91 10.70
CA ALA A 124 14.01 -11.36 10.75
C ALA A 124 15.39 -12.03 10.90
N PRO A 125 15.51 -13.11 11.69
CA PRO A 125 16.81 -13.79 11.90
C PRO A 125 17.38 -14.41 10.63
N ASP A 126 16.53 -14.77 9.67
CA ASP A 126 16.87 -15.37 8.37
C ASP A 126 16.91 -14.34 7.23
N CYS A 127 16.91 -13.05 7.56
CA CYS A 127 17.00 -11.98 6.58
C CYS A 127 18.27 -12.07 5.75
N ILE A 128 18.14 -11.89 4.42
CA ILE A 128 19.27 -11.94 3.46
C ILE A 128 19.54 -10.58 2.82
N VAL A 129 18.48 -9.77 2.59
CA VAL A 129 18.57 -8.46 1.91
C VAL A 129 17.84 -7.43 2.77
N ASP A 130 18.37 -6.22 2.82
CA ASP A 130 17.84 -5.10 3.62
C ASP A 130 17.73 -5.41 5.13
N CYS A 131 18.74 -6.07 5.67
CA CYS A 131 18.73 -6.57 7.03
C CYS A 131 19.18 -5.51 8.04
N LEU A 132 18.32 -5.16 9.00
CA LEU A 132 18.65 -4.26 10.10
C LEU A 132 19.87 -4.75 10.90
N SER A 133 20.10 -6.07 10.96
CA SER A 133 21.24 -6.70 11.61
C SER A 133 22.59 -6.23 11.07
N VAL A 134 22.69 -5.94 9.78
CA VAL A 134 23.93 -5.44 9.13
C VAL A 134 24.36 -4.09 9.72
N LEU A 135 23.40 -3.19 9.96
CA LEU A 135 23.66 -1.90 10.58
C LEU A 135 24.09 -2.06 12.05
N ALA A 136 23.48 -3.02 12.77
CA ALA A 136 23.87 -3.33 14.15
C ALA A 136 25.29 -3.93 14.23
N ASP A 137 25.67 -4.77 13.28
CA ASP A 137 27.03 -5.31 13.17
C ASP A 137 28.07 -4.20 12.95
N ALA A 138 27.75 -3.23 12.09
CA ALA A 138 28.64 -2.10 11.82
C ALA A 138 28.87 -1.24 13.09
N VAL A 139 27.82 -1.00 13.89
CA VAL A 139 27.95 -0.29 15.18
C VAL A 139 28.76 -1.10 16.17
N ALA A 140 28.47 -2.39 16.33
CA ALA A 140 29.16 -3.28 17.26
C ALA A 140 30.65 -3.47 16.94
N ALA A 141 31.01 -3.43 15.66
CA ALA A 141 32.41 -3.43 15.23
C ALA A 141 33.16 -2.14 15.60
N LYS A 142 32.42 -1.00 15.75
CA LYS A 142 33.02 0.30 16.01
C LYS A 142 33.08 0.67 17.50
N THR A 143 32.08 0.27 18.28
CA THR A 143 32.00 0.64 19.70
C THR A 143 31.25 -0.43 20.53
N ARG A 144 31.62 -0.53 21.83
CA ARG A 144 30.92 -1.40 22.80
C ARG A 144 29.97 -0.62 23.71
N VAL A 145 29.92 0.71 23.60
CA VAL A 145 29.04 1.55 24.40
C VAL A 145 28.50 2.66 23.54
N VAL A 146 27.19 2.85 23.58
CA VAL A 146 26.49 3.96 22.94
C VAL A 146 25.66 4.74 23.95
N GLY A 147 25.37 6.00 23.65
CA GLY A 147 24.43 6.82 24.39
C GLY A 147 22.98 6.47 24.06
N ASP A 148 22.24 7.42 23.48
CA ASP A 148 20.89 7.17 22.98
C ASP A 148 20.91 6.38 21.68
N VAL A 149 19.85 5.58 21.47
CA VAL A 149 19.50 5.00 20.17
C VAL A 149 18.31 5.79 19.63
N VAL A 150 18.51 6.44 18.49
CA VAL A 150 17.57 7.40 17.92
C VAL A 150 17.04 6.86 16.60
N GLY A 151 15.72 6.69 16.48
CA GLY A 151 15.04 6.50 15.22
C GLY A 151 14.73 7.87 14.61
N GLU A 152 15.13 8.10 13.38
CA GLU A 152 14.91 9.35 12.68
C GLU A 152 14.25 9.10 11.33
N ASP A 153 13.05 9.65 11.13
CA ASP A 153 12.26 9.50 9.90
C ASP A 153 11.99 10.81 9.19
N THR A 154 12.83 11.81 9.44
CA THR A 154 12.68 13.18 8.94
C THR A 154 12.77 13.33 7.42
N ALA A 155 13.09 12.26 6.68
CA ALA A 155 12.98 12.23 5.22
C ALA A 155 11.53 12.42 4.73
N PHE A 156 10.54 12.01 5.52
CA PHE A 156 9.13 12.30 5.29
C PHE A 156 8.60 13.25 6.37
N VAL A 157 7.50 13.92 6.05
CA VAL A 157 6.71 14.64 7.06
C VAL A 157 5.96 13.61 7.91
N ASP A 158 5.86 13.85 9.24
CA ASP A 158 5.12 12.98 10.17
C ASP A 158 3.60 13.05 9.91
N GLN A 159 3.17 12.36 8.86
CA GLN A 159 1.78 12.17 8.46
C GLN A 159 1.49 10.67 8.43
N ARG A 160 1.24 10.09 9.59
CA ARG A 160 1.16 8.64 9.82
C ARG A 160 0.00 7.98 9.11
N TRP A 161 -1.16 8.65 9.08
CA TRP A 161 -2.38 8.16 8.46
C TRP A 161 -2.98 9.22 7.55
N SER A 162 -3.55 8.76 6.46
CA SER A 162 -4.17 9.62 5.46
C SER A 162 -5.59 10.03 5.87
N PRO A 163 -6.08 11.21 5.48
CA PRO A 163 -7.45 11.62 5.71
C PRO A 163 -8.47 10.62 5.15
N GLY A 164 -9.58 10.40 5.87
CA GLY A 164 -10.65 9.49 5.45
C GLY A 164 -10.39 8.01 5.70
N MET A 165 -9.29 7.66 6.37
CA MET A 165 -9.09 6.31 6.90
C MET A 165 -10.01 6.10 8.09
N SER A 166 -10.70 4.96 8.16
CA SER A 166 -11.59 4.64 9.26
C SER A 166 -10.80 4.36 10.54
N TRP A 167 -11.17 4.99 11.65
CA TRP A 167 -10.46 4.90 12.94
C TRP A 167 -10.39 3.46 13.47
N ASN A 168 -11.40 2.65 13.19
CA ASN A 168 -11.46 1.25 13.64
C ASN A 168 -10.50 0.32 12.87
N ASN A 169 -9.85 0.82 11.82
CA ASN A 169 -8.79 0.10 11.13
C ASN A 169 -7.42 0.32 11.80
N PHE A 170 -7.28 1.39 12.62
CA PHE A 170 -6.03 1.63 13.34
C PHE A 170 -5.73 0.44 14.25
N GLY A 171 -4.48 0.03 14.29
CA GLY A 171 -4.06 -1.17 14.99
C GLY A 171 -4.15 -2.46 14.17
N SER A 172 -4.81 -2.48 13.01
CA SER A 172 -4.67 -3.61 12.07
C SER A 172 -3.44 -3.43 11.18
N ASN A 173 -2.93 -4.53 10.67
CA ASN A 173 -1.81 -4.50 9.71
C ASN A 173 -2.16 -3.78 8.40
N ASP A 174 -3.44 -3.67 8.05
CA ASP A 174 -3.90 -2.95 6.86
C ASP A 174 -3.79 -1.42 7.00
N ALA A 175 -3.76 -0.90 8.23
CA ALA A 175 -3.74 0.52 8.54
C ALA A 175 -2.54 0.93 9.40
N THR A 176 -1.43 0.22 9.30
CA THR A 176 -0.18 0.60 9.96
C THR A 176 0.31 1.99 9.51
N ALA A 177 0.98 2.70 10.39
CA ALA A 177 1.43 4.06 10.12
C ALA A 177 2.51 4.13 9.02
N ALA A 178 2.48 5.19 8.21
CA ALA A 178 3.53 5.51 7.24
C ALA A 178 4.68 6.27 7.92
N SER A 179 5.93 5.85 7.67
CA SER A 179 7.13 6.50 8.18
C SER A 179 8.30 6.26 7.23
N ALA A 180 9.22 7.22 7.12
CA ALA A 180 10.45 7.02 6.35
C ALA A 180 11.37 5.94 6.95
N LEU A 181 11.24 5.67 8.24
CA LEU A 181 11.93 4.58 8.92
C LEU A 181 10.93 3.46 9.24
N SER A 182 10.85 2.49 8.34
CA SER A 182 9.95 1.36 8.40
C SER A 182 10.71 0.05 8.60
N LEU A 183 10.15 -0.89 9.34
CA LEU A 183 10.74 -2.18 9.66
C LEU A 183 9.66 -3.27 9.67
N ASP A 184 9.94 -4.43 9.04
CA ASP A 184 9.04 -5.60 9.03
C ASP A 184 7.62 -5.24 8.55
N SER A 185 7.49 -4.41 7.51
CA SER A 185 6.22 -3.84 7.01
C SER A 185 5.41 -3.09 8.07
N ASN A 186 6.02 -2.66 9.18
CA ASN A 186 5.39 -2.05 10.35
C ASN A 186 4.26 -2.93 10.95
N GLU A 187 4.48 -4.23 10.97
CA GLU A 187 3.52 -5.22 11.47
C GLU A 187 4.14 -6.08 12.58
N LEU A 188 3.31 -6.48 13.53
CA LEU A 188 3.65 -7.47 14.56
C LEU A 188 2.58 -8.56 14.60
N THR A 189 2.96 -9.76 15.01
CA THR A 189 2.01 -10.86 15.21
C THR A 189 1.70 -11.06 16.68
N VAL A 190 0.42 -11.08 17.01
CA VAL A 190 -0.11 -11.52 18.32
C VAL A 190 -0.66 -12.93 18.14
N ARG A 191 -0.26 -13.86 19.02
CA ARG A 191 -0.74 -15.24 19.03
C ARG A 191 -1.45 -15.51 20.34
N VAL A 192 -2.56 -16.23 20.27
CA VAL A 192 -3.39 -16.57 21.44
C VAL A 192 -3.71 -18.07 21.41
N ALA A 193 -3.13 -18.81 22.34
CA ALA A 193 -3.41 -20.23 22.51
C ALA A 193 -4.39 -20.45 23.68
N PRO A 194 -5.29 -21.46 23.61
CA PRO A 194 -6.15 -21.80 24.73
C PRO A 194 -5.35 -22.06 26.01
N GLY A 195 -5.85 -21.59 27.16
CA GLY A 195 -5.36 -21.89 28.48
C GLY A 195 -6.19 -22.99 29.17
N SER A 196 -6.20 -23.00 30.52
CA SER A 196 -7.12 -23.82 31.27
C SER A 196 -8.53 -23.22 31.21
N VAL A 197 -9.55 -24.08 31.19
CA VAL A 197 -10.96 -23.66 31.20
C VAL A 197 -11.24 -22.73 32.39
N GLY A 198 -11.90 -21.63 32.15
CA GLY A 198 -12.20 -20.58 33.12
C GLY A 198 -11.05 -19.60 33.40
N SER A 199 -9.87 -19.82 32.80
CA SER A 199 -8.68 -18.95 32.92
C SER A 199 -8.44 -18.12 31.64
N PRO A 200 -7.67 -17.02 31.72
CA PRO A 200 -7.22 -16.30 30.53
C PRO A 200 -6.42 -17.21 29.58
N PRO A 201 -6.56 -17.06 28.27
CA PRO A 201 -5.72 -17.75 27.29
C PRO A 201 -4.26 -17.30 27.38
N LEU A 202 -3.36 -18.07 26.81
CA LEU A 202 -1.94 -17.77 26.72
C LEU A 202 -1.69 -16.81 25.55
N VAL A 203 -1.09 -15.64 25.81
CA VAL A 203 -0.79 -14.63 24.80
C VAL A 203 0.71 -14.54 24.59
N SER A 204 1.12 -14.56 23.30
CA SER A 204 2.49 -14.30 22.87
C SER A 204 2.51 -13.15 21.86
N ALA A 205 3.33 -12.13 22.15
CA ALA A 205 3.53 -10.96 21.30
C ALA A 205 4.96 -10.43 21.47
N SER A 206 5.37 -9.51 20.59
CA SER A 206 6.63 -8.77 20.75
C SER A 206 6.64 -7.97 22.05
N GLY A 207 7.80 -7.90 22.72
CA GLY A 207 7.99 -7.05 23.89
C GLY A 207 7.86 -5.54 23.63
N TYR A 208 7.68 -5.15 22.39
CA TYR A 208 7.38 -3.76 22.00
C TYR A 208 5.96 -3.35 22.39
N VAL A 209 5.00 -4.26 22.35
CA VAL A 209 3.60 -3.99 22.67
C VAL A 209 3.19 -4.59 24.00
N SER A 210 2.18 -4.01 24.65
CA SER A 210 1.55 -4.54 25.86
C SER A 210 0.14 -5.03 25.55
N ILE A 211 -0.20 -6.25 25.98
CA ILE A 211 -1.53 -6.84 25.78
C ILE A 211 -2.22 -6.98 27.16
N ARG A 212 -3.30 -6.20 27.34
CA ARG A 212 -4.21 -6.38 28.47
C ARG A 212 -5.16 -7.53 28.14
N ASN A 213 -4.91 -8.70 28.70
CA ASN A 213 -5.68 -9.91 28.42
C ASN A 213 -6.89 -10.03 29.35
N GLU A 214 -8.09 -9.82 28.82
CA GLU A 214 -9.39 -9.97 29.49
C GLU A 214 -10.22 -11.10 28.84
N ALA A 215 -9.63 -11.88 27.93
CA ALA A 215 -10.29 -13.02 27.31
C ALA A 215 -10.34 -14.20 28.27
N VAL A 216 -11.24 -15.15 27.98
CA VAL A 216 -11.40 -16.37 28.77
C VAL A 216 -11.32 -17.61 27.88
N THR A 217 -10.71 -18.69 28.42
CA THR A 217 -10.74 -20.00 27.80
C THR A 217 -12.02 -20.73 28.24
N LEU A 218 -12.88 -21.09 27.29
CA LEU A 218 -14.11 -21.84 27.56
C LEU A 218 -13.90 -23.36 27.37
N GLU A 219 -14.86 -24.15 27.85
CA GLU A 219 -14.93 -25.57 27.54
C GLU A 219 -14.99 -25.82 26.04
N ALA A 220 -14.70 -27.06 25.63
CA ALA A 220 -14.74 -27.46 24.25
C ALA A 220 -16.13 -27.19 23.64
N ILE A 221 -16.14 -26.50 22.51
CA ILE A 221 -17.35 -26.25 21.73
C ILE A 221 -17.42 -27.30 20.62
N ALA A 222 -18.65 -27.72 20.25
CA ALA A 222 -18.88 -28.66 19.18
C ALA A 222 -18.25 -28.21 17.84
N PRO A 223 -17.88 -29.14 16.93
CA PRO A 223 -17.10 -28.82 15.71
C PRO A 223 -17.64 -27.75 14.79
N ALA A 224 -18.87 -27.31 14.98
CA ALA A 224 -19.52 -26.27 14.17
C ALA A 224 -19.08 -24.82 14.49
N ALA A 225 -18.35 -24.57 15.59
CA ALA A 225 -17.85 -23.25 15.98
C ALA A 225 -16.46 -23.34 16.65
N PRO A 226 -15.44 -23.83 15.95
CA PRO A 226 -14.17 -24.21 16.57
C PRO A 226 -13.30 -23.03 17.00
N ASP A 227 -13.49 -21.82 16.43
CA ASP A 227 -12.46 -20.79 16.44
C ASP A 227 -12.59 -19.75 17.58
N GLY A 228 -13.66 -19.85 18.37
CA GLY A 228 -13.90 -18.84 19.41
C GLY A 228 -14.31 -17.48 18.84
N LYS A 229 -14.35 -16.48 19.71
CA LYS A 229 -14.60 -15.08 19.34
C LYS A 229 -13.68 -14.20 20.16
N LEU A 230 -12.52 -13.89 19.59
CA LEU A 230 -11.54 -12.97 20.15
C LEU A 230 -11.61 -11.62 19.42
N THR A 231 -11.41 -10.55 20.17
CA THR A 231 -11.28 -9.19 19.64
C THR A 231 -10.03 -8.57 20.25
N LEU A 232 -9.19 -7.99 19.41
CA LEU A 232 -8.03 -7.21 19.79
C LEU A 232 -8.30 -5.74 19.49
N GLU A 233 -8.48 -4.94 20.53
CA GLU A 233 -8.80 -3.52 20.45
C GLU A 233 -7.52 -2.71 20.69
N HIS A 234 -7.30 -1.68 19.87
CA HIS A 234 -6.13 -0.82 19.94
C HIS A 234 -6.50 0.58 20.43
N ALA A 235 -5.67 1.15 21.29
CA ALA A 235 -5.75 2.56 21.66
C ALA A 235 -4.81 3.37 20.74
N PRO A 236 -5.31 4.25 19.87
CA PRO A 236 -4.50 5.03 18.94
C PRO A 236 -3.36 5.80 19.64
N ASN A 237 -2.21 5.95 18.96
CA ASN A 237 -0.99 6.56 19.47
C ASN A 237 -0.46 5.88 20.75
N SER A 238 -0.60 4.57 20.83
CA SER A 238 -0.07 3.79 21.96
C SER A 238 0.52 2.45 21.51
N ARG A 239 1.17 1.76 22.46
CA ARG A 239 1.62 0.39 22.29
C ARG A 239 0.73 -0.61 23.05
N SER A 240 -0.47 -0.16 23.44
CA SER A 240 -1.36 -0.94 24.31
C SER A 240 -2.54 -1.48 23.52
N PHE A 241 -2.75 -2.79 23.64
CA PHE A 241 -3.88 -3.50 23.07
C PHE A 241 -4.68 -4.16 24.19
N ARG A 242 -5.99 -4.28 23.98
CA ARG A 242 -6.92 -4.99 24.86
C ARG A 242 -7.44 -6.22 24.12
N LEU A 243 -7.18 -7.41 24.66
CA LEU A 243 -7.71 -8.66 24.15
C LEU A 243 -8.91 -9.07 25.00
N TYR A 244 -10.08 -9.28 24.38
CA TYR A 244 -11.28 -9.74 25.07
C TYR A 244 -12.09 -10.74 24.21
N GLY A 245 -13.09 -11.39 24.84
CA GLY A 245 -13.88 -12.42 24.21
C GLY A 245 -13.50 -13.82 24.75
N TYR A 246 -13.57 -14.84 23.92
CA TYR A 246 -13.31 -16.20 24.35
C TYR A 246 -12.64 -17.05 23.27
N ILE A 247 -11.93 -18.09 23.71
CA ILE A 247 -11.35 -19.14 22.89
C ILE A 247 -11.70 -20.51 23.52
N PRO A 248 -12.27 -21.49 22.76
CA PRO A 248 -12.49 -22.84 23.27
C PRO A 248 -11.18 -23.57 23.56
N VAL A 249 -11.14 -24.41 24.58
CA VAL A 249 -9.94 -25.19 24.96
C VAL A 249 -9.46 -26.12 23.84
N ASN A 250 -10.34 -26.52 22.94
CA ASN A 250 -10.05 -27.36 21.76
C ASN A 250 -9.84 -26.58 20.46
N ALA A 251 -9.83 -25.25 20.52
CA ALA A 251 -9.55 -24.43 19.33
C ALA A 251 -8.05 -24.47 18.96
N ALA A 252 -7.75 -24.22 17.71
CA ALA A 252 -6.39 -23.95 17.26
C ALA A 252 -5.88 -22.61 17.84
N GLU A 253 -4.57 -22.41 17.82
CA GLU A 253 -3.99 -21.11 18.12
C GLU A 253 -4.56 -20.03 17.17
N TRP A 254 -5.11 -18.97 17.74
CA TRP A 254 -5.53 -17.77 17.00
C TRP A 254 -4.33 -16.87 16.79
N SER A 255 -4.25 -16.25 15.62
CA SER A 255 -3.16 -15.36 15.25
C SER A 255 -3.68 -14.14 14.50
N GLU A 256 -3.27 -12.96 14.94
CA GLU A 256 -3.64 -11.68 14.31
C GLU A 256 -2.37 -10.85 14.03
N ARG A 257 -2.34 -10.16 12.90
CA ARG A 257 -1.31 -9.16 12.60
C ARG A 257 -1.81 -7.77 12.98
N ILE A 258 -1.01 -7.06 13.74
CA ILE A 258 -1.30 -5.71 14.22
C ILE A 258 -0.37 -4.71 13.56
N GLY A 259 -0.88 -3.50 13.35
CA GLY A 259 -0.11 -2.35 12.87
C GLY A 259 0.66 -1.65 13.99
N ILE A 260 1.58 -0.81 13.61
CA ILE A 260 2.44 -0.02 14.50
C ILE A 260 2.15 1.45 14.28
N ASP A 261 1.89 2.20 15.36
CA ASP A 261 1.55 3.63 15.32
C ASP A 261 2.78 4.54 15.17
N ASP A 262 3.95 4.08 15.64
CA ASP A 262 5.21 4.78 15.51
C ASP A 262 6.29 3.82 14.98
N PRO A 263 6.40 3.69 13.64
CA PRO A 263 7.37 2.79 13.03
C PRO A 263 8.82 3.16 13.34
N ALA A 264 9.14 4.46 13.46
CA ALA A 264 10.48 4.90 13.79
C ALA A 264 10.88 4.52 15.23
N GLU A 265 9.92 4.56 16.17
CA GLU A 265 10.13 4.10 17.53
C GLU A 265 10.33 2.57 17.59
N TYR A 266 9.51 1.82 16.85
CA TYR A 266 9.65 0.38 16.75
C TYR A 266 11.01 -0.02 16.14
N ALA A 267 11.42 0.61 15.06
CA ALA A 267 12.71 0.33 14.42
C ALA A 267 13.88 0.63 15.37
N ALA A 268 13.84 1.77 16.08
CA ALA A 268 14.87 2.14 17.06
C ALA A 268 14.88 1.19 18.26
N TRP A 269 13.70 0.79 18.75
CA TRP A 269 13.58 -0.20 19.82
C TRP A 269 14.18 -1.55 19.42
N ARG A 270 13.81 -2.04 18.23
CA ARG A 270 14.33 -3.32 17.72
C ARG A 270 15.83 -3.25 17.44
N PHE A 271 16.31 -2.13 16.94
CA PHE A 271 17.74 -1.90 16.74
C PHE A 271 18.51 -1.91 18.04
N ALA A 272 17.94 -1.33 19.11
CA ALA A 272 18.52 -1.39 20.44
C ALA A 272 18.64 -2.83 20.98
N GLU A 273 17.63 -3.69 20.72
CA GLU A 273 17.72 -5.12 21.04
C GLU A 273 18.88 -5.79 20.30
N LEU A 274 18.96 -5.58 18.96
CA LEU A 274 20.04 -6.14 18.14
C LEU A 274 21.43 -5.68 18.58
N LEU A 275 21.57 -4.44 19.09
CA LEU A 275 22.82 -3.94 19.65
C LEU A 275 23.19 -4.65 20.98
N ARG A 276 22.19 -4.87 21.85
CA ARG A 276 22.39 -5.63 23.12
C ARG A 276 22.79 -7.06 22.86
N ASP A 277 22.18 -7.73 21.90
CA ASP A 277 22.52 -9.09 21.48
C ASP A 277 23.98 -9.21 21.00
N ARG A 278 24.56 -8.09 20.52
CA ARG A 278 25.97 -7.98 20.08
C ARG A 278 26.92 -7.51 21.18
N GLY A 279 26.43 -7.39 22.40
CA GLY A 279 27.22 -6.95 23.56
C GLY A 279 27.50 -5.44 23.57
N VAL A 280 26.73 -4.63 22.84
CA VAL A 280 26.80 -3.17 22.92
C VAL A 280 25.93 -2.69 24.07
N ARG A 281 26.54 -2.02 25.06
CA ARG A 281 25.82 -1.41 26.19
C ARG A 281 25.21 -0.06 25.76
N ILE A 282 23.93 0.09 25.99
CA ILE A 282 23.20 1.34 25.78
C ILE A 282 23.17 2.07 27.12
N ALA A 283 23.82 3.23 27.19
CA ALA A 283 23.93 4.06 28.39
C ALA A 283 22.82 5.11 28.51
N GLY A 284 22.15 5.40 27.39
CA GLY A 284 21.02 6.33 27.27
C GLY A 284 19.69 5.59 27.09
N THR A 285 18.80 6.20 26.30
CA THR A 285 17.44 5.75 26.04
C THR A 285 17.18 5.55 24.55
N VAL A 286 16.11 4.83 24.21
CA VAL A 286 15.53 4.83 22.87
C VAL A 286 14.64 6.05 22.73
N ARG A 287 14.78 6.79 21.64
CA ARG A 287 13.95 7.96 21.32
C ARG A 287 13.80 8.13 19.81
N VAL A 288 12.90 9.01 19.39
CA VAL A 288 12.61 9.29 17.98
C VAL A 288 12.76 10.76 17.66
N VAL A 289 12.99 11.05 16.39
CA VAL A 289 12.96 12.38 15.80
C VAL A 289 12.11 12.34 14.54
N HIS A 290 10.99 13.07 14.59
CA HIS A 290 10.08 13.25 13.48
C HIS A 290 10.19 14.66 12.91
N ARG A 291 9.85 14.81 11.63
CA ARG A 291 9.64 16.11 11.02
C ARG A 291 8.17 16.51 11.13
N ALA A 292 7.87 17.45 12.01
CA ALA A 292 6.51 17.93 12.20
C ALA A 292 5.93 18.51 10.89
N PRO A 293 4.62 18.32 10.65
CA PRO A 293 3.89 19.05 9.62
C PRO A 293 4.01 20.55 9.89
N ASP A 294 4.37 21.32 8.89
CA ASP A 294 4.37 22.78 9.00
C ASP A 294 3.04 23.37 8.49
N ALA A 295 2.80 24.66 8.81
CA ALA A 295 1.59 25.34 8.41
C ALA A 295 1.48 25.58 6.88
N THR A 296 2.51 25.23 6.11
CA THR A 296 2.57 25.40 4.66
C THR A 296 2.23 24.14 3.89
N LEU A 297 1.96 23.02 4.58
CA LEU A 297 1.48 21.80 3.96
C LEU A 297 0.21 22.06 3.16
N GLY A 298 0.22 21.66 1.88
CA GLY A 298 -0.89 21.91 0.95
C GLY A 298 -0.88 23.27 0.27
N VAL A 299 0.03 24.17 0.60
CA VAL A 299 0.27 25.42 -0.14
C VAL A 299 1.29 25.16 -1.24
N THR A 300 0.81 24.86 -2.42
CA THR A 300 1.56 24.44 -3.60
C THR A 300 2.56 25.46 -4.14
N LYS A 301 3.14 26.35 -3.42
CA LYS A 301 4.20 27.23 -3.93
C LYS A 301 4.91 28.01 -2.81
N LEU A 302 5.63 27.33 -1.99
CA LEU A 302 6.90 27.90 -1.56
C LEU A 302 8.00 27.06 -2.21
N ALA A 303 8.10 27.18 -3.54
CA ALA A 303 9.24 26.67 -4.29
C ALA A 303 10.52 27.21 -3.67
N GLY A 304 11.31 26.32 -3.05
CA GLY A 304 12.57 26.66 -2.42
C GLY A 304 12.63 26.49 -0.90
N ILE A 305 11.55 26.13 -0.22
CA ILE A 305 11.61 25.63 1.15
C ILE A 305 11.43 24.12 1.11
N ALA A 306 12.36 23.39 0.51
CA ALA A 306 12.75 22.11 1.08
C ALA A 306 13.15 22.48 2.51
N ALA A 307 12.41 21.98 3.52
CA ALA A 307 12.89 22.07 4.89
C ALA A 307 14.25 21.38 4.86
N ASP A 308 15.29 22.19 4.93
CA ASP A 308 16.66 21.74 4.99
C ASP A 308 16.76 20.99 6.31
N VAL A 309 16.43 19.70 6.26
CA VAL A 309 16.72 18.81 7.39
C VAL A 309 18.23 18.78 7.38
N ASP A 310 18.85 19.49 8.34
CA ASP A 310 20.29 19.62 8.48
C ASP A 310 20.90 18.21 8.67
N HIS A 311 21.06 17.48 7.56
CA HIS A 311 21.74 16.19 7.55
C HIS A 311 23.23 16.32 7.79
N ASP A 312 23.81 17.52 7.58
CA ASP A 312 25.23 17.81 7.86
C ASP A 312 25.54 17.59 9.35
N ARG A 313 24.53 17.76 10.24
CA ARG A 313 24.66 17.46 11.67
C ARG A 313 24.99 15.98 11.98
N LEU A 314 24.63 15.04 11.10
CA LEU A 314 24.87 13.61 11.29
C LEU A 314 26.28 13.19 10.87
N GLY A 315 26.93 13.97 9.99
CA GLY A 315 28.24 13.64 9.42
C GLY A 315 28.16 12.48 8.41
N SER A 316 29.21 11.70 8.29
CA SER A 316 29.23 10.56 7.38
C SER A 316 28.54 9.33 7.99
N ALA A 317 27.72 8.64 7.20
CA ALA A 317 27.14 7.37 7.61
C ALA A 317 28.21 6.34 7.95
N LEU A 318 28.01 5.63 9.07
CA LEU A 318 28.85 4.50 9.45
C LEU A 318 28.60 3.30 8.53
N ALA A 319 27.34 3.06 8.20
CA ALA A 319 26.89 2.03 7.27
C ALA A 319 25.53 2.44 6.66
N GLU A 320 25.23 1.85 5.53
CA GLU A 320 23.99 2.07 4.77
C GLU A 320 23.51 0.75 4.17
N LEU A 321 22.20 0.52 4.20
CA LEU A 321 21.58 -0.55 3.43
C LEU A 321 21.41 -0.14 1.98
N THR A 322 21.42 -1.12 1.09
CA THR A 322 21.23 -0.90 -0.35
C THR A 322 20.04 -1.75 -0.80
N PRO A 323 18.81 -1.22 -0.73
CA PRO A 323 17.61 -1.95 -1.10
C PRO A 323 17.63 -2.41 -2.56
N GLY A 324 16.96 -3.50 -2.84
CA GLY A 324 16.75 -3.94 -4.21
C GLY A 324 15.83 -2.97 -4.98
N PRO A 325 15.53 -3.28 -6.26
CA PRO A 325 14.73 -2.41 -7.12
C PRO A 325 13.35 -2.06 -6.57
N LEU A 326 12.88 -0.82 -6.78
CA LEU A 326 11.52 -0.39 -6.43
C LEU A 326 10.43 -1.16 -7.19
N ALA A 327 10.74 -1.75 -8.35
CA ALA A 327 9.85 -2.65 -9.06
C ALA A 327 9.40 -3.86 -8.21
N LEU A 328 10.23 -4.29 -7.23
CA LEU A 328 9.84 -5.34 -6.27
C LEU A 328 8.76 -4.84 -5.32
N ASP A 329 8.86 -3.59 -4.85
CA ASP A 329 7.80 -2.97 -4.04
C ASP A 329 6.50 -2.86 -4.82
N VAL A 330 6.56 -2.42 -6.09
CA VAL A 330 5.38 -2.39 -6.97
C VAL A 330 4.76 -3.78 -7.13
N SER A 331 5.60 -4.83 -7.24
CA SER A 331 5.09 -6.20 -7.30
C SER A 331 4.38 -6.61 -6.00
N ILE A 332 4.94 -6.30 -4.85
CA ILE A 332 4.33 -6.55 -3.54
C ILE A 332 3.02 -5.75 -3.40
N ILE A 333 3.04 -4.44 -3.72
CA ILE A 333 1.87 -3.56 -3.70
C ILE A 333 0.72 -4.13 -4.52
N ASN A 334 0.99 -4.58 -5.73
CA ASN A 334 -0.05 -5.04 -6.63
C ASN A 334 -0.47 -6.49 -6.38
N LYS A 335 0.47 -7.43 -6.21
CA LYS A 335 0.20 -8.88 -6.04
C LYS A 335 -0.53 -9.18 -4.73
N VAL A 336 -0.01 -8.71 -3.59
CA VAL A 336 -0.59 -9.01 -2.27
C VAL A 336 -1.35 -7.83 -1.67
N SER A 337 -1.44 -6.70 -2.41
CA SER A 337 -2.20 -5.52 -2.01
C SER A 337 -1.64 -4.80 -0.78
N GLN A 338 -0.30 -4.79 -0.59
CA GLN A 338 0.34 -4.22 0.60
C GLN A 338 0.11 -2.68 0.67
N ASN A 339 -0.49 -2.24 1.77
CA ASN A 339 -0.91 -0.83 1.94
C ASN A 339 0.28 0.07 2.31
N GLN A 340 1.07 -0.35 3.29
CA GLN A 340 2.20 0.43 3.79
C GLN A 340 3.23 0.72 2.68
N HIS A 341 3.59 -0.28 1.84
CA HIS A 341 4.47 -0.07 0.70
C HIS A 341 3.91 0.96 -0.30
N ALA A 342 2.58 0.97 -0.53
CA ALA A 342 1.95 1.95 -1.40
C ALA A 342 2.01 3.37 -0.82
N GLU A 343 1.80 3.51 0.49
CA GLU A 343 1.94 4.80 1.18
C GLU A 343 3.38 5.32 1.15
N LEU A 344 4.37 4.46 1.37
CA LEU A 344 5.78 4.85 1.29
C LEU A 344 6.17 5.21 -0.15
N LEU A 345 5.70 4.43 -1.13
CA LEU A 345 5.97 4.72 -2.55
C LEU A 345 5.44 6.11 -2.95
N LEU A 346 4.25 6.48 -2.49
CA LEU A 346 3.70 7.84 -2.70
C LEU A 346 4.57 8.91 -2.04
N ARG A 347 5.09 8.69 -0.82
CA ARG A 347 6.04 9.60 -0.14
C ARG A 347 7.37 9.69 -0.90
N ARG A 348 7.85 8.58 -1.45
CA ARG A 348 9.06 8.54 -2.29
C ARG A 348 8.89 9.39 -3.56
N ILE A 349 7.71 9.36 -4.19
CA ILE A 349 7.36 10.27 -5.30
C ILE A 349 7.44 11.72 -4.82
N SER A 350 6.90 12.02 -3.65
CA SER A 350 6.90 13.35 -3.06
C SER A 350 8.30 13.91 -2.80
N VAL A 351 9.25 13.09 -2.34
CA VAL A 351 10.65 13.53 -2.11
C VAL A 351 11.33 14.00 -3.38
N GLN A 352 10.97 13.43 -4.55
CA GLN A 352 11.58 13.86 -5.83
C GLN A 352 11.12 15.26 -6.30
N SER A 353 9.95 15.71 -5.87
CA SER A 353 9.31 16.93 -6.37
C SER A 353 8.86 17.90 -5.27
N GLY A 354 9.02 17.52 -4.01
CA GLY A 354 8.53 18.26 -2.86
C GLY A 354 9.26 17.88 -1.57
N ASN A 355 8.51 17.77 -0.49
CA ASN A 355 9.05 17.62 0.86
C ASN A 355 8.78 16.27 1.54
N GLY A 356 8.34 15.25 0.81
CA GLY A 356 7.98 13.94 1.39
C GLY A 356 6.61 13.93 2.09
N SER A 357 5.75 14.93 1.83
CA SER A 357 4.38 14.98 2.34
C SER A 357 3.41 14.15 1.48
N LEU A 358 2.25 13.83 2.05
CA LEU A 358 1.14 13.23 1.33
C LEU A 358 0.65 14.12 0.19
N GLU A 359 0.49 15.40 0.47
CA GLU A 359 -0.05 16.41 -0.45
C GLU A 359 0.83 16.57 -1.69
N ASP A 360 2.16 16.65 -1.51
CA ASP A 360 3.08 16.76 -2.64
C ASP A 360 3.11 15.49 -3.48
N GLY A 361 3.00 14.31 -2.85
CA GLY A 361 2.89 13.04 -3.55
C GLY A 361 1.63 12.97 -4.42
N LEU A 362 0.49 13.32 -3.85
CA LEU A 362 -0.80 13.37 -4.57
C LEU A 362 -0.80 14.44 -5.67
N ALA A 363 -0.14 15.58 -5.45
CA ALA A 363 0.00 16.61 -6.48
C ALA A 363 0.87 16.16 -7.66
N ALA A 364 1.99 15.49 -7.38
CA ALA A 364 2.87 14.93 -8.41
C ALA A 364 2.16 13.83 -9.22
N GLU A 365 1.44 12.95 -8.55
CA GLU A 365 0.61 11.91 -9.17
C GLU A 365 -0.46 12.53 -10.10
N ARG A 366 -1.20 13.52 -9.61
CA ARG A 366 -2.20 14.26 -10.39
C ARG A 366 -1.59 14.86 -11.65
N ALA A 367 -0.44 15.52 -11.53
CA ALA A 367 0.25 16.14 -12.67
C ALA A 367 0.64 15.12 -13.76
N VAL A 368 0.98 13.88 -13.38
CA VAL A 368 1.23 12.78 -14.35
C VAL A 368 -0.05 12.46 -15.11
N PHE A 369 -1.16 12.27 -14.41
CA PHE A 369 -2.41 11.83 -15.04
C PHE A 369 -3.06 12.91 -15.89
N GLU A 370 -2.94 14.18 -15.50
CA GLU A 370 -3.37 15.30 -16.35
C GLU A 370 -2.56 15.35 -17.65
N ARG A 371 -1.23 15.20 -17.59
CA ARG A 371 -0.39 15.11 -18.81
C ARG A 371 -0.69 13.86 -19.64
N ALA A 372 -1.09 12.77 -19.00
CA ALA A 372 -1.51 11.54 -19.67
C ALA A 372 -2.92 11.64 -20.31
N GLY A 373 -3.63 12.74 -20.09
CA GLY A 373 -4.98 12.96 -20.63
C GLY A 373 -6.06 12.14 -19.93
N LEU A 374 -5.86 11.73 -18.68
CA LEU A 374 -6.91 11.10 -17.89
C LEU A 374 -8.01 12.14 -17.58
N PRO A 375 -9.31 11.73 -17.58
CA PRO A 375 -10.40 12.64 -17.28
C PRO A 375 -10.31 13.11 -15.82
N ARG A 376 -9.99 14.39 -15.62
CA ARG A 376 -9.68 14.97 -14.30
C ARG A 376 -10.84 14.84 -13.30
N GLU A 377 -12.06 14.98 -13.76
CA GLU A 377 -13.27 14.81 -12.98
C GLU A 377 -13.53 13.36 -12.54
N GLY A 378 -12.82 12.41 -13.15
CA GLY A 378 -12.99 10.98 -12.92
C GLY A 378 -12.23 10.41 -11.72
N TYR A 379 -11.36 11.18 -11.06
CA TYR A 379 -10.57 10.68 -9.94
C TYR A 379 -10.22 11.77 -8.91
N ASP A 380 -10.20 11.38 -7.65
CA ASP A 380 -9.61 12.12 -6.52
C ASP A 380 -9.02 11.13 -5.53
N PHE A 381 -7.82 11.44 -5.01
CA PHE A 381 -7.12 10.61 -4.04
C PHE A 381 -6.79 11.37 -2.77
N SER A 382 -6.82 10.65 -1.66
CA SER A 382 -6.44 11.11 -0.32
C SER A 382 -5.37 10.23 0.30
N ASP A 383 -4.96 9.15 -0.39
CA ASP A 383 -3.88 8.24 0.01
C ASP A 383 -3.31 7.51 -1.22
N GLY A 384 -2.24 6.75 -1.01
CA GLY A 384 -1.63 5.90 -2.05
C GLY A 384 -2.13 4.46 -2.05
N SER A 385 -2.75 4.02 -0.98
CA SER A 385 -3.11 2.61 -0.76
C SER A 385 -4.56 2.26 -1.10
N GLY A 386 -5.46 3.23 -0.99
CA GLY A 386 -6.89 3.02 -1.15
C GLY A 386 -7.63 2.69 0.15
N MET A 387 -7.00 2.87 1.31
CA MET A 387 -7.64 2.72 2.61
C MET A 387 -8.58 3.89 2.94
N SER A 388 -8.31 5.06 2.37
CA SER A 388 -9.15 6.25 2.53
C SER A 388 -10.50 6.07 1.83
N THR A 389 -11.57 6.26 2.59
CA THR A 389 -12.95 6.30 2.05
C THR A 389 -13.23 7.59 1.27
N TYR A 390 -12.30 8.55 1.23
CA TYR A 390 -12.41 9.77 0.43
C TYR A 390 -11.95 9.59 -1.01
N ASN A 391 -11.19 8.55 -1.32
CA ASN A 391 -10.80 8.23 -2.69
C ASN A 391 -12.00 8.02 -3.59
N ARG A 392 -11.91 8.54 -4.81
CA ARG A 392 -12.95 8.41 -5.85
C ARG A 392 -12.33 8.13 -7.19
N VAL A 393 -12.85 7.11 -7.88
CA VAL A 393 -12.43 6.76 -9.25
C VAL A 393 -13.64 6.34 -10.07
N SER A 394 -13.74 6.84 -11.28
CA SER A 394 -14.72 6.37 -12.26
C SER A 394 -14.17 5.19 -13.07
N PRO A 395 -15.03 4.27 -13.55
CA PRO A 395 -14.60 3.22 -14.48
C PRO A 395 -13.83 3.75 -15.68
N ARG A 396 -14.24 4.91 -16.23
CA ARG A 396 -13.56 5.56 -17.35
C ARG A 396 -12.13 5.99 -17.01
N ALA A 397 -11.92 6.60 -15.85
CA ALA A 397 -10.59 7.02 -15.42
C ALA A 397 -9.65 5.81 -15.21
N ALA A 398 -10.15 4.73 -14.59
CA ALA A 398 -9.37 3.52 -14.40
C ALA A 398 -9.02 2.82 -15.74
N VAL A 399 -9.96 2.73 -16.67
CA VAL A 399 -9.70 2.20 -18.03
C VAL A 399 -8.71 3.10 -18.78
N ALA A 400 -8.83 4.43 -18.68
CA ALA A 400 -7.89 5.36 -19.29
C ALA A 400 -6.47 5.16 -18.74
N LEU A 401 -6.30 5.04 -17.43
CA LEU A 401 -5.02 4.72 -16.79
C LEU A 401 -4.42 3.42 -17.35
N LEU A 402 -5.18 2.32 -17.33
CA LEU A 402 -4.73 1.01 -17.79
C LEU A 402 -4.28 1.03 -19.26
N ARG A 403 -4.98 1.77 -20.10
CA ARG A 403 -4.63 1.93 -21.51
C ARG A 403 -3.39 2.80 -21.69
N TRP A 404 -3.31 3.92 -20.97
CA TRP A 404 -2.14 4.79 -20.98
C TRP A 404 -0.88 4.07 -20.51
N ALA A 405 -0.95 3.39 -19.36
CA ALA A 405 0.17 2.65 -18.80
C ALA A 405 0.71 1.56 -19.74
N ALA A 406 -0.18 0.90 -20.49
CA ALA A 406 0.19 -0.19 -21.37
C ALA A 406 1.11 0.19 -22.54
N VAL A 407 1.06 1.44 -22.97
CA VAL A 407 1.86 1.93 -24.12
C VAL A 407 3.12 2.67 -23.67
N GLN A 408 3.34 2.76 -22.34
CA GLN A 408 4.56 3.36 -21.81
C GLN A 408 5.75 2.40 -21.95
N PRO A 409 6.99 2.91 -22.00
CA PRO A 409 8.19 2.07 -22.06
C PRO A 409 8.28 1.03 -20.93
N TRP A 410 7.75 1.37 -19.76
CA TRP A 410 7.69 0.51 -18.58
C TRP A 410 6.38 -0.31 -18.48
N GLY A 411 5.47 -0.18 -19.43
CA GLY A 411 4.12 -0.76 -19.35
C GLY A 411 4.09 -2.28 -19.19
N LEU A 412 5.03 -2.99 -19.81
CA LEU A 412 5.14 -4.45 -19.63
C LEU A 412 5.56 -4.82 -18.20
N ALA A 413 6.57 -4.16 -17.66
CA ALA A 413 7.04 -4.40 -16.30
C ALA A 413 5.96 -4.09 -15.26
N TRP A 414 5.27 -2.96 -15.41
CA TRP A 414 4.14 -2.60 -14.55
C TRP A 414 2.99 -3.61 -14.65
N SER A 415 2.61 -4.01 -15.86
CA SER A 415 1.53 -4.98 -16.06
C SER A 415 1.85 -6.36 -15.46
N ALA A 416 3.11 -6.78 -15.49
CA ALA A 416 3.56 -8.04 -14.88
C ALA A 416 3.44 -8.05 -13.34
N SER A 417 3.39 -6.86 -12.72
CA SER A 417 3.18 -6.73 -11.28
C SER A 417 1.73 -7.03 -10.83
N LEU A 418 0.76 -7.07 -11.76
CA LEU A 418 -0.64 -7.32 -11.42
C LEU A 418 -0.90 -8.79 -11.10
N PRO A 419 -1.83 -9.11 -10.16
CA PRO A 419 -2.31 -10.47 -9.91
C PRO A 419 -2.84 -11.14 -11.17
N ILE A 420 -2.59 -12.44 -11.29
CA ILE A 420 -3.08 -13.26 -12.41
C ILE A 420 -4.11 -14.27 -11.88
N ALA A 421 -5.28 -14.32 -12.50
CA ALA A 421 -6.39 -15.18 -12.13
C ALA A 421 -5.97 -16.66 -12.07
N ALA A 422 -6.32 -17.35 -10.99
CA ALA A 422 -5.98 -18.73 -10.66
C ALA A 422 -4.48 -19.05 -10.56
N VAL A 423 -3.59 -18.03 -10.58
CA VAL A 423 -2.14 -18.23 -10.54
C VAL A 423 -1.54 -17.63 -9.27
N ASP A 424 -1.69 -16.32 -9.06
CA ASP A 424 -0.99 -15.63 -7.99
C ASP A 424 -1.76 -14.46 -7.34
N GLY A 425 -1.17 -13.91 -6.29
CA GLY A 425 -1.66 -12.72 -5.61
C GLY A 425 -3.09 -12.85 -5.10
N THR A 426 -3.82 -11.76 -5.09
CA THR A 426 -5.21 -11.70 -4.62
C THR A 426 -6.21 -12.41 -5.55
N LEU A 427 -5.78 -12.83 -6.74
CA LEU A 427 -6.59 -13.58 -7.69
C LEU A 427 -6.28 -15.08 -7.72
N LYS A 428 -5.37 -15.58 -6.88
CA LYS A 428 -4.96 -17.01 -6.87
C LYS A 428 -6.12 -17.98 -6.73
N ARG A 429 -7.18 -17.60 -6.00
CA ARG A 429 -8.36 -18.47 -5.75
C ARG A 429 -9.58 -18.05 -6.58
N ARG A 430 -9.48 -17.06 -7.46
CA ARG A 430 -10.58 -16.59 -8.32
C ARG A 430 -10.40 -17.10 -9.73
N PHE A 431 -11.52 -17.35 -10.42
CA PHE A 431 -11.58 -17.84 -11.81
C PHE A 431 -10.93 -19.21 -12.05
N VAL A 432 -10.71 -20.01 -10.99
CA VAL A 432 -10.15 -21.36 -11.12
C VAL A 432 -11.07 -22.25 -11.97
N GLY A 433 -10.49 -22.96 -12.95
CA GLY A 433 -11.25 -23.85 -13.86
C GLY A 433 -12.13 -23.10 -14.89
N THR A 434 -11.91 -21.80 -15.07
CA THR A 434 -12.65 -20.99 -16.06
C THR A 434 -11.74 -20.52 -17.21
N PRO A 435 -12.30 -20.05 -18.33
CA PRO A 435 -11.48 -19.48 -19.43
C PRO A 435 -10.61 -18.29 -19.03
N LEU A 436 -10.91 -17.62 -17.93
CA LEU A 436 -10.12 -16.48 -17.42
C LEU A 436 -8.91 -16.92 -16.56
N ALA A 437 -8.81 -18.21 -16.17
CA ALA A 437 -7.64 -18.74 -15.47
C ALA A 437 -6.37 -18.54 -16.31
N GLY A 438 -5.37 -17.83 -15.76
CA GLY A 438 -4.14 -17.45 -16.46
C GLY A 438 -4.31 -16.36 -17.54
N ASN A 439 -5.54 -16.00 -17.90
CA ASN A 439 -5.86 -15.06 -18.97
C ASN A 439 -6.39 -13.69 -18.49
N LEU A 440 -6.60 -13.53 -17.19
CA LEU A 440 -6.99 -12.26 -16.58
C LEU A 440 -5.87 -11.78 -15.66
N SER A 441 -5.45 -10.54 -15.85
CA SER A 441 -4.50 -9.84 -14.98
C SER A 441 -5.13 -8.55 -14.49
N ALA A 442 -5.33 -8.41 -13.16
CA ALA A 442 -6.08 -7.30 -12.60
C ALA A 442 -5.74 -7.03 -11.14
N LYS A 443 -5.91 -5.79 -10.71
CA LYS A 443 -5.86 -5.39 -9.30
C LYS A 443 -7.25 -5.51 -8.69
N THR A 444 -7.34 -6.17 -7.54
CA THR A 444 -8.55 -6.20 -6.71
C THR A 444 -8.56 -5.07 -5.69
N GLY A 445 -9.74 -4.76 -5.15
CA GLY A 445 -9.91 -3.84 -4.03
C GLY A 445 -11.11 -4.26 -3.18
N SER A 446 -10.99 -4.11 -1.86
CA SER A 446 -12.07 -4.36 -0.90
C SER A 446 -11.96 -3.39 0.27
N LEU A 447 -13.09 -2.81 0.64
CA LEU A 447 -13.36 -2.12 1.91
C LEU A 447 -14.77 -2.50 2.34
N ASN A 448 -15.20 -2.05 3.53
CA ASN A 448 -16.59 -2.27 3.96
C ASN A 448 -17.57 -1.74 2.90
N GLY A 449 -18.49 -2.57 2.48
CA GLY A 449 -19.48 -2.24 1.46
C GLY A 449 -18.93 -1.98 0.06
N THR A 450 -17.66 -2.34 -0.21
CA THR A 450 -16.99 -2.03 -1.48
C THR A 450 -16.21 -3.23 -2.02
N SER A 451 -16.37 -3.49 -3.31
CA SER A 451 -15.53 -4.42 -4.09
C SER A 451 -15.11 -3.77 -5.41
N ALA A 452 -13.89 -4.02 -5.82
CA ALA A 452 -13.32 -3.49 -7.06
C ALA A 452 -12.42 -4.53 -7.76
N ILE A 453 -12.38 -4.48 -9.09
CA ILE A 453 -11.42 -5.21 -9.90
C ILE A 453 -11.21 -4.45 -11.22
N SER A 454 -9.97 -4.14 -11.57
CA SER A 454 -9.64 -3.45 -12.82
C SER A 454 -8.37 -4.01 -13.43
N GLY A 455 -8.36 -4.19 -14.75
CA GLY A 455 -7.23 -4.80 -15.43
C GLY A 455 -7.53 -5.15 -16.89
N ARG A 456 -6.99 -6.28 -17.32
CA ARG A 456 -7.12 -6.82 -18.66
C ARG A 456 -7.38 -8.31 -18.65
N PHE A 457 -8.10 -8.76 -19.66
CA PHE A 457 -8.23 -10.20 -19.90
C PHE A 457 -8.28 -10.51 -21.39
N ARG A 458 -7.92 -11.75 -21.73
CA ARG A 458 -8.08 -12.29 -23.07
C ARG A 458 -9.43 -12.98 -23.19
N ALA A 459 -10.29 -12.50 -24.09
CA ALA A 459 -11.58 -13.09 -24.38
C ALA A 459 -11.43 -14.39 -25.21
N THR A 460 -12.50 -15.15 -25.34
CA THR A 460 -12.51 -16.43 -26.09
C THR A 460 -12.15 -16.26 -27.57
N SER A 461 -12.45 -15.12 -28.17
CA SER A 461 -12.04 -14.77 -29.54
C SER A 461 -10.52 -14.52 -29.68
N GLY A 462 -9.78 -14.44 -28.59
CA GLY A 462 -8.37 -14.04 -28.56
C GLY A 462 -8.13 -12.54 -28.41
N ARG A 463 -9.17 -11.70 -28.40
CA ARG A 463 -9.06 -10.24 -28.22
C ARG A 463 -8.69 -9.91 -26.76
N THR A 464 -7.88 -8.88 -26.59
CA THR A 464 -7.55 -8.35 -25.26
C THR A 464 -8.51 -7.22 -24.90
N LEU A 465 -9.25 -7.41 -23.81
CA LEU A 465 -10.18 -6.42 -23.29
C LEU A 465 -9.61 -5.73 -22.06
N THR A 466 -9.78 -4.41 -21.98
CA THR A 466 -9.43 -3.61 -20.80
C THR A 466 -10.71 -3.23 -20.06
N PHE A 467 -10.71 -3.39 -18.72
CA PHE A 467 -11.90 -3.16 -17.93
C PHE A 467 -11.62 -2.51 -16.59
N ALA A 468 -12.63 -1.83 -16.04
CA ALA A 468 -12.72 -1.43 -14.65
C ALA A 468 -14.12 -1.71 -14.13
N PHE A 469 -14.22 -2.38 -12.98
CA PHE A 469 -15.46 -2.80 -12.39
C PHE A 469 -15.47 -2.51 -10.88
N PHE A 470 -16.43 -1.70 -10.46
CA PHE A 470 -16.63 -1.27 -9.08
C PHE A 470 -18.03 -1.66 -8.61
N ALA A 471 -18.14 -2.11 -7.36
CA ALA A 471 -19.36 -2.31 -6.63
C ALA A 471 -19.26 -1.56 -5.30
N ASN A 472 -20.12 -0.60 -5.06
CA ASN A 472 -20.22 0.13 -3.79
C ASN A 472 -21.61 -0.06 -3.18
N ASP A 473 -21.75 0.33 -1.92
CA ASP A 473 -23.00 0.24 -1.17
C ASP A 473 -23.52 -1.22 -1.08
N VAL A 474 -22.56 -2.18 -1.05
CA VAL A 474 -22.86 -3.60 -0.84
C VAL A 474 -23.38 -3.76 0.59
N PRO A 475 -24.59 -4.34 0.81
CA PRO A 475 -25.11 -4.55 2.14
C PRO A 475 -24.20 -5.40 3.03
N ASP A 476 -24.22 -5.16 4.34
CA ASP A 476 -23.46 -5.92 5.32
C ASP A 476 -23.71 -7.43 5.19
N GLU A 477 -22.67 -8.20 5.48
CA GLU A 477 -22.67 -9.67 5.41
C GLU A 477 -22.89 -10.26 3.99
N GLN A 478 -22.94 -9.40 2.95
CA GLN A 478 -23.07 -9.82 1.55
C GLN A 478 -21.81 -9.47 0.75
N SER A 479 -21.70 -10.10 -0.43
CA SER A 479 -20.59 -9.87 -1.34
C SER A 479 -21.05 -9.71 -2.78
N ALA A 480 -20.53 -8.70 -3.46
CA ALA A 480 -20.75 -8.51 -4.89
C ALA A 480 -19.75 -9.30 -5.76
N VAL A 481 -18.73 -9.93 -5.17
CA VAL A 481 -17.60 -10.54 -5.91
C VAL A 481 -18.07 -11.62 -6.86
N ALA A 482 -18.98 -12.52 -6.43
CA ALA A 482 -19.48 -13.60 -7.28
C ALA A 482 -20.26 -13.07 -8.51
N ALA A 483 -21.07 -12.02 -8.33
CA ALA A 483 -21.78 -11.37 -9.44
C ALA A 483 -20.80 -10.69 -10.41
N MET A 484 -19.78 -10.02 -9.88
CA MET A 484 -18.73 -9.39 -10.69
C MET A 484 -17.96 -10.44 -11.50
N ASP A 485 -17.61 -11.59 -10.90
CA ASP A 485 -16.91 -12.68 -11.58
C ASP A 485 -17.76 -13.28 -12.70
N ALA A 486 -19.03 -13.53 -12.44
CA ALA A 486 -19.97 -14.05 -13.43
C ALA A 486 -20.11 -13.11 -14.65
N VAL A 487 -20.18 -11.79 -14.40
CA VAL A 487 -20.23 -10.78 -15.45
C VAL A 487 -18.96 -10.78 -16.31
N LEU A 488 -17.76 -10.85 -15.70
CA LEU A 488 -16.51 -10.92 -16.44
C LEU A 488 -16.40 -12.17 -17.29
N LEU A 489 -16.84 -13.33 -16.76
CA LEU A 489 -16.89 -14.59 -17.52
C LEU A 489 -17.85 -14.49 -18.72
N LEU A 490 -19.02 -13.90 -18.53
CA LEU A 490 -20.01 -13.69 -19.57
C LEU A 490 -19.44 -12.79 -20.69
N ILE A 491 -18.77 -11.69 -20.34
CA ILE A 491 -18.16 -10.78 -21.31
C ILE A 491 -17.02 -11.48 -22.06
N ALA A 492 -16.21 -12.29 -21.36
CA ALA A 492 -15.14 -13.05 -21.99
C ALA A 492 -15.64 -14.07 -23.00
N ALA A 493 -16.77 -14.73 -22.71
CA ALA A 493 -17.39 -15.73 -23.59
C ALA A 493 -18.11 -15.10 -24.79
N SER A 494 -18.60 -13.87 -24.67
CA SER A 494 -19.38 -13.17 -25.69
C SER A 494 -18.54 -12.35 -26.69
N ASN A 495 -17.24 -12.23 -26.48
CA ASN A 495 -16.31 -11.41 -27.28
C ASN A 495 -15.06 -12.25 -27.72
#